data_579c99f919c217eca7c90c61b8ce8937
#
_entry.id   579c99f919c217eca7c90c61b8ce8937
#
_cell.length_a   1.000
_cell.length_b   1.000
_cell.length_c   1.000
_cell.angle_alpha   90.00
_cell.angle_beta   90.00
_cell.angle_gamma   90.00
#
_symmetry.space_group_name_H-M   'P 1'
#
loop_
_entity.id
_entity.type
_entity.pdbx_description
1 polymer ?
#
loop_
_entity_poly.entity_id
_entity_poly.type
_entity_poly.pdbx_seq_one_letter_code
_entity_poly.pdbx_strand_id
1 'polypeptide(L)'
;NKALLSEHYEIGRRAPFSSVTSSDGTKKYLYQIGEKYIETVYIPDKDRATLCVSCQVGCKMNCKFCMTGKQGFTQHLTTNEILNQIQSIPEFESLTNIVYMGMGEPMDNVDNILKSLEILTSDYGYAWSPKRITVSTVGLIPGLQRFLKESKCHLAVSLHNPFSEERLAMMPVEKAFKLEKVIDEIKKYDFTGQRRVSFEYTVFKGNNNLPRHAKMLATLLQGLECRINLIRFHTIPNVDLEGATDAEMLAFERKKKKNGLNAT
;
A
#
# COMPACT_ATOMS: atom_id res chain seq x y z
N ASN A 1 -30.91 4.49 25.19
CA ASN A 1 -30.32 5.09 24.00
C ASN A 1 -29.90 4.05 22.95
N LYS A 2 -29.40 2.83 23.34
CA LYS A 2 -29.05 1.78 22.36
C LYS A 2 -30.30 1.26 21.63
N ALA A 3 -31.42 1.06 22.31
CA ALA A 3 -32.67 0.65 21.69
C ALA A 3 -33.18 1.66 20.66
N LEU A 4 -33.17 2.96 21.01
CA LEU A 4 -33.58 4.03 20.10
C LEU A 4 -32.70 4.10 18.84
N LEU A 5 -31.38 3.89 18.98
CA LEU A 5 -30.48 3.84 17.83
C LEU A 5 -30.78 2.62 16.93
N SER A 6 -31.11 1.46 17.54
CA SER A 6 -31.41 0.25 16.79
C SER A 6 -32.72 0.31 15.99
N GLU A 7 -33.63 1.25 16.32
CA GLU A 7 -34.85 1.50 15.55
C GLU A 7 -34.58 2.24 14.24
N HIS A 8 -33.50 3.02 14.17
CA HIS A 8 -33.19 3.88 13.03
C HIS A 8 -31.87 3.55 12.33
N TYR A 9 -31.00 2.74 12.95
CA TYR A 9 -29.67 2.43 12.45
C TYR A 9 -29.37 0.94 12.59
N GLU A 10 -28.74 0.40 11.57
CA GLU A 10 -28.19 -0.94 11.54
C GLU A 10 -26.66 -0.88 11.67
N ILE A 11 -26.07 -1.83 12.41
CA ILE A 11 -24.62 -2.05 12.32
C ILE A 11 -24.38 -2.80 11.02
N GLY A 12 -24.17 -2.05 9.95
CA GLY A 12 -24.07 -2.55 8.58
C GLY A 12 -22.77 -3.30 8.29
N ARG A 13 -22.48 -4.36 9.04
CA ARG A 13 -21.39 -5.30 8.66
C ARG A 13 -21.87 -6.17 7.52
N ARG A 14 -21.21 -6.04 6.38
CA ARG A 14 -21.46 -6.90 5.21
C ARG A 14 -20.38 -7.96 5.15
N ALA A 15 -20.77 -9.23 5.25
CA ALA A 15 -19.87 -10.35 5.07
C ALA A 15 -19.24 -10.34 3.67
N PRO A 16 -18.02 -10.91 3.52
CA PRO A 16 -17.45 -11.13 2.19
C PRO A 16 -18.39 -11.96 1.32
N PHE A 17 -18.43 -11.65 0.03
CA PHE A 17 -19.17 -12.43 -0.97
C PHE A 17 -18.59 -13.84 -1.11
N SER A 18 -17.29 -13.96 -1.09
CA SER A 18 -16.57 -15.24 -1.11
C SER A 18 -15.17 -15.11 -0.53
N SER A 19 -14.54 -16.25 -0.23
CA SER A 19 -13.14 -16.29 0.19
C SER A 19 -12.43 -17.51 -0.40
N VAL A 20 -11.11 -17.35 -0.59
CA VAL A 20 -10.20 -18.42 -1.00
C VAL A 20 -9.02 -18.45 -0.05
N THR A 21 -8.64 -19.67 0.39
CA THR A 21 -7.49 -19.87 1.30
C THR A 21 -6.36 -20.57 0.56
N SER A 22 -5.15 -20.04 0.66
CA SER A 22 -3.92 -20.65 0.14
C SER A 22 -3.31 -21.62 1.15
N SER A 23 -2.37 -22.45 0.70
CA SER A 23 -1.71 -23.47 1.52
C SER A 23 -0.91 -22.91 2.70
N ASP A 24 -0.47 -21.64 2.60
CA ASP A 24 0.26 -20.92 3.66
C ASP A 24 -0.68 -20.23 4.68
N GLY A 25 -1.98 -20.43 4.56
CA GLY A 25 -3.00 -19.81 5.41
C GLY A 25 -3.43 -18.42 4.98
N THR A 26 -2.83 -17.83 3.94
CA THR A 26 -3.29 -16.56 3.36
C THR A 26 -4.71 -16.70 2.84
N LYS A 27 -5.58 -15.74 3.19
CA LYS A 27 -6.98 -15.74 2.74
C LYS A 27 -7.29 -14.49 1.94
N LYS A 28 -7.84 -14.68 0.76
CA LYS A 28 -8.36 -13.61 -0.06
C LYS A 28 -9.87 -13.56 0.04
N TYR A 29 -10.39 -12.43 0.49
CA TYR A 29 -11.79 -12.13 0.61
C TYR A 29 -12.24 -11.25 -0.56
N LEU A 30 -13.39 -11.55 -1.12
CA LEU A 30 -14.03 -10.77 -2.19
C LEU A 30 -15.24 -10.06 -1.61
N TYR A 31 -15.33 -8.73 -1.79
CA TYR A 31 -16.50 -7.94 -1.39
C TYR A 31 -17.18 -7.36 -2.63
N GLN A 32 -18.50 -7.42 -2.64
CA GLN A 32 -19.29 -6.81 -3.69
C GLN A 32 -19.56 -5.34 -3.36
N ILE A 33 -19.25 -4.45 -4.32
CA ILE A 33 -19.49 -3.00 -4.26
C ILE A 33 -20.28 -2.61 -5.52
N GLY A 34 -21.59 -2.44 -5.35
CA GLY A 34 -22.49 -2.34 -6.50
C GLY A 34 -22.43 -3.58 -7.37
N GLU A 35 -22.12 -3.42 -8.66
CA GLU A 35 -21.95 -4.52 -9.63
C GLU A 35 -20.50 -5.00 -9.74
N LYS A 36 -19.59 -4.43 -8.99
CA LYS A 36 -18.16 -4.72 -9.03
C LYS A 36 -17.67 -5.38 -7.74
N TYR A 37 -16.42 -5.78 -7.75
CA TYR A 37 -15.81 -6.45 -6.62
C TYR A 37 -14.47 -5.81 -6.25
N ILE A 38 -14.17 -5.88 -4.96
CA ILE A 38 -12.84 -5.55 -4.41
C ILE A 38 -12.28 -6.74 -3.66
N GLU A 39 -10.97 -6.78 -3.53
CA GLU A 39 -10.25 -7.82 -2.82
C GLU A 39 -9.65 -7.28 -1.52
N THR A 40 -9.67 -8.12 -0.49
CA THR A 40 -9.00 -7.89 0.80
C THR A 40 -8.22 -9.15 1.13
N VAL A 41 -6.98 -9.02 1.62
CA VAL A 41 -6.12 -10.19 1.83
C VAL A 41 -5.66 -10.25 3.29
N TYR A 42 -6.02 -11.33 3.97
CA TYR A 42 -5.51 -11.68 5.29
C TYR A 42 -4.23 -12.51 5.14
N ILE A 43 -3.15 -12.08 5.77
CA ILE A 43 -1.82 -12.68 5.67
C ILE A 43 -1.34 -13.02 7.09
N PRO A 44 -1.42 -14.30 7.51
CA PRO A 44 -0.82 -14.76 8.75
C PRO A 44 0.69 -14.95 8.58
N ASP A 45 1.47 -14.56 9.60
CA ASP A 45 2.92 -14.81 9.66
C ASP A 45 3.36 -14.89 11.13
N LYS A 46 3.54 -16.11 11.67
CA LYS A 46 3.92 -16.38 13.07
C LYS A 46 3.06 -15.58 14.05
N ASP A 47 3.66 -14.58 14.71
CA ASP A 47 3.00 -13.70 15.68
C ASP A 47 2.31 -12.48 15.04
N ARG A 48 2.27 -12.42 13.71
CA ARG A 48 1.67 -11.31 12.96
C ARG A 48 0.50 -11.78 12.12
N ALA A 49 -0.54 -10.95 12.11
CA ALA A 49 -1.68 -11.10 11.22
C ALA A 49 -1.92 -9.75 10.54
N THR A 50 -1.63 -9.66 9.26
CA THR A 50 -1.75 -8.43 8.48
C THR A 50 -2.96 -8.50 7.57
N LEU A 51 -3.78 -7.45 7.58
CA LEU A 51 -4.85 -7.28 6.60
C LEU A 51 -4.48 -6.24 5.57
N CYS A 52 -4.49 -6.64 4.30
CA CYS A 52 -4.34 -5.74 3.16
C CYS A 52 -5.71 -5.31 2.67
N VAL A 53 -6.03 -4.01 2.76
CA VAL A 53 -7.33 -3.45 2.42
C VAL A 53 -7.29 -2.63 1.15
N SER A 54 -8.41 -2.63 0.42
CA SER A 54 -8.65 -1.83 -0.79
C SER A 54 -9.27 -0.49 -0.44
N CYS A 55 -9.02 0.53 -1.27
CA CYS A 55 -9.57 1.87 -1.11
C CYS A 55 -10.34 2.39 -2.34
N GLN A 56 -10.33 1.66 -3.44
CA GLN A 56 -11.07 1.98 -4.66
C GLN A 56 -11.54 0.70 -5.36
N VAL A 57 -12.55 0.82 -6.18
CA VAL A 57 -12.91 -0.18 -7.19
C VAL A 57 -12.14 0.15 -8.46
N GLY A 58 -11.08 -0.63 -8.73
CA GLY A 58 -10.09 -0.33 -9.78
C GLY A 58 -9.11 0.78 -9.38
N CYS A 59 -8.35 1.33 -10.35
CA CYS A 59 -7.35 2.35 -10.09
C CYS A 59 -7.05 3.18 -11.34
N LYS A 60 -6.95 4.51 -11.19
CA LYS A 60 -6.63 5.45 -12.28
C LYS A 60 -5.15 5.43 -12.68
N MET A 61 -4.28 4.91 -11.82
CA MET A 61 -2.83 5.06 -11.99
C MET A 61 -2.26 4.25 -13.15
N ASN A 62 -2.95 3.20 -13.58
CA ASN A 62 -2.63 2.38 -14.75
C ASN A 62 -1.16 1.92 -14.79
N CYS A 63 -0.60 1.52 -13.64
CA CYS A 63 0.75 0.94 -13.60
C CYS A 63 0.79 -0.36 -14.39
N LYS A 64 1.80 -0.52 -15.26
CA LYS A 64 1.90 -1.66 -16.21
C LYS A 64 1.91 -3.04 -15.54
N PHE A 65 2.48 -3.13 -14.35
CA PHE A 65 2.63 -4.37 -13.59
C PHE A 65 1.48 -4.64 -12.61
N CYS A 66 0.39 -3.85 -12.66
CA CYS A 66 -0.70 -3.93 -11.69
C CYS A 66 -2.02 -4.33 -12.36
N MET A 67 -2.61 -5.45 -11.92
CA MET A 67 -3.89 -5.91 -12.43
C MET A 67 -5.04 -4.94 -12.12
N THR A 68 -5.02 -4.31 -10.95
CA THR A 68 -6.02 -3.31 -10.57
C THR A 68 -6.02 -2.12 -11.53
N GLY A 69 -4.84 -1.66 -11.95
CA GLY A 69 -4.73 -0.56 -12.92
C GLY A 69 -5.33 -0.92 -14.29
N LYS A 70 -5.23 -2.20 -14.70
CA LYS A 70 -5.81 -2.68 -15.96
C LYS A 70 -7.35 -2.77 -15.95
N GLN A 71 -7.95 -2.87 -14.77
CA GLN A 71 -9.40 -2.86 -14.63
C GLN A 71 -10.02 -1.48 -14.86
N GLY A 72 -9.18 -0.42 -14.89
CA GLY A 72 -9.65 0.96 -14.88
C GLY A 72 -10.16 1.38 -13.51
N PHE A 73 -10.71 2.59 -13.42
CA PHE A 73 -11.27 3.15 -12.20
C PHE A 73 -12.80 3.21 -12.30
N THR A 74 -13.49 2.74 -11.27
CA THR A 74 -14.95 2.83 -11.18
C THR A 74 -15.36 3.86 -10.13
N GLN A 75 -14.93 3.68 -8.86
CA GLN A 75 -15.31 4.58 -7.77
C GLN A 75 -14.34 4.51 -6.59
N HIS A 76 -14.37 5.54 -5.76
CA HIS A 76 -13.77 5.53 -4.43
C HIS A 76 -14.61 4.67 -3.48
N LEU A 77 -13.95 3.94 -2.59
CA LEU A 77 -14.63 3.34 -1.45
C LEU A 77 -14.90 4.42 -0.40
N THR A 78 -16.06 4.38 0.19
CA THR A 78 -16.40 5.19 1.37
C THR A 78 -15.62 4.70 2.60
N THR A 79 -15.54 5.54 3.61
CA THR A 79 -14.94 5.18 4.91
C THR A 79 -15.55 3.89 5.48
N ASN A 80 -16.88 3.74 5.37
CA ASN A 80 -17.58 2.55 5.87
C ASN A 80 -17.21 1.28 5.09
N GLU A 81 -17.08 1.37 3.77
CA GLU A 81 -16.68 0.23 2.93
C GLU A 81 -15.22 -0.18 3.19
N ILE A 82 -14.35 0.79 3.50
CA ILE A 82 -12.97 0.52 3.93
C ILE A 82 -12.96 -0.20 5.29
N LEU A 83 -13.65 0.34 6.29
CA LEU A 83 -13.72 -0.24 7.63
C LEU A 83 -14.43 -1.60 7.64
N ASN A 84 -15.43 -1.79 6.76
CA ASN A 84 -16.13 -3.07 6.65
C ASN A 84 -15.18 -4.23 6.30
N GLN A 85 -14.18 -4.01 5.44
CA GLN A 85 -13.19 -5.02 5.11
C GLN A 85 -12.42 -5.49 6.35
N ILE A 86 -12.23 -4.60 7.33
CA ILE A 86 -11.49 -4.90 8.56
C ILE A 86 -12.39 -5.64 9.55
N GLN A 87 -13.62 -5.16 9.73
CA GLN A 87 -14.53 -5.61 10.79
C GLN A 87 -15.29 -6.88 10.49
N SER A 88 -15.44 -7.25 9.21
CA SER A 88 -16.33 -8.33 8.78
C SER A 88 -15.62 -9.65 8.51
N ILE A 89 -14.29 -9.69 8.57
CA ILE A 89 -13.54 -10.94 8.46
C ILE A 89 -13.55 -11.70 9.81
N PRO A 90 -13.57 -13.04 9.77
CA PRO A 90 -13.55 -13.85 11.00
C PRO A 90 -12.31 -13.61 11.87
N GLU A 91 -11.17 -13.24 11.26
CA GLU A 91 -9.89 -13.04 11.92
C GLU A 91 -9.71 -11.62 12.52
N PHE A 92 -10.74 -10.79 12.57
CA PHE A 92 -10.64 -9.40 13.04
C PHE A 92 -9.92 -9.27 14.39
N GLU A 93 -10.25 -10.08 15.38
CA GLU A 93 -9.67 -10.04 16.72
C GLU A 93 -8.18 -10.43 16.75
N SER A 94 -7.72 -11.20 15.76
CA SER A 94 -6.32 -11.61 15.65
C SER A 94 -5.45 -10.63 14.90
N LEU A 95 -6.02 -9.61 14.27
CA LEU A 95 -5.27 -8.66 13.47
C LEU A 95 -4.24 -7.90 14.29
N THR A 96 -3.01 -7.90 13.83
CA THR A 96 -1.92 -7.10 14.40
C THR A 96 -1.57 -5.87 13.56
N ASN A 97 -1.77 -5.94 12.26
CA ASN A 97 -1.40 -4.87 11.31
C ASN A 97 -2.44 -4.69 10.20
N ILE A 98 -2.56 -3.47 9.71
CA ILE A 98 -3.35 -3.13 8.53
C ILE A 98 -2.45 -2.43 7.52
N VAL A 99 -2.56 -2.81 6.24
CA VAL A 99 -1.87 -2.14 5.14
C VAL A 99 -2.88 -1.72 4.06
N TYR A 100 -2.83 -0.45 3.67
CA TYR A 100 -3.61 0.08 2.56
C TYR A 100 -2.79 -0.11 1.28
N MET A 101 -2.72 -1.37 0.84
CA MET A 101 -1.92 -1.82 -0.31
C MET A 101 -2.73 -2.73 -1.26
N GLY A 102 -4.06 -2.78 -1.08
CA GLY A 102 -4.98 -3.47 -1.96
C GLY A 102 -5.31 -2.67 -3.22
N MET A 103 -6.54 -2.75 -3.68
CA MET A 103 -6.98 -2.06 -4.89
C MET A 103 -7.13 -0.56 -4.65
N GLY A 104 -6.57 0.24 -5.60
CA GLY A 104 -6.69 1.70 -5.62
C GLY A 104 -5.44 2.45 -5.16
N GLU A 105 -5.51 3.78 -5.28
CA GLU A 105 -4.50 4.73 -4.80
C GLU A 105 -5.06 5.50 -3.60
N PRO A 106 -4.53 5.29 -2.38
CA PRO A 106 -5.05 5.93 -1.19
C PRO A 106 -5.05 7.46 -1.24
N MET A 107 -4.04 8.08 -1.85
CA MET A 107 -3.96 9.54 -1.91
C MET A 107 -4.92 10.16 -2.94
N ASP A 108 -5.52 9.36 -3.82
CA ASP A 108 -6.64 9.78 -4.69
C ASP A 108 -8.00 9.71 -3.96
N ASN A 109 -8.07 8.95 -2.85
CA ASN A 109 -9.24 8.82 -1.97
C ASN A 109 -8.94 9.33 -0.55
N VAL A 110 -8.16 10.38 -0.42
CA VAL A 110 -7.53 10.81 0.84
C VAL A 110 -8.53 11.14 1.95
N ASP A 111 -9.70 11.69 1.64
CA ASP A 111 -10.72 12.03 2.66
C ASP A 111 -11.22 10.77 3.39
N ASN A 112 -11.61 9.75 2.63
CA ASN A 112 -12.08 8.48 3.22
C ASN A 112 -10.95 7.72 3.91
N ILE A 113 -9.72 7.79 3.39
CA ILE A 113 -8.54 7.21 4.03
C ILE A 113 -8.29 7.88 5.38
N LEU A 114 -8.16 9.19 5.43
CA LEU A 114 -7.90 9.92 6.67
C LEU A 114 -8.99 9.68 7.71
N LYS A 115 -10.26 9.67 7.30
CA LYS A 115 -11.37 9.37 8.21
C LYS A 115 -11.34 7.92 8.73
N SER A 116 -10.98 6.95 7.89
CA SER A 116 -10.80 5.57 8.34
C SER A 116 -9.63 5.42 9.32
N LEU A 117 -8.51 6.12 9.08
CA LEU A 117 -7.37 6.13 9.99
C LEU A 117 -7.69 6.79 11.33
N GLU A 118 -8.43 7.90 11.31
CA GLU A 118 -8.92 8.55 12.51
C GLU A 118 -9.75 7.59 13.38
N ILE A 119 -10.72 6.88 12.79
CA ILE A 119 -11.56 5.91 13.50
C ILE A 119 -10.72 4.75 14.06
N LEU A 120 -9.75 4.27 13.28
CA LEU A 120 -8.88 3.16 13.71
C LEU A 120 -7.95 3.56 14.87
N THR A 121 -7.50 4.82 14.92
CA THR A 121 -6.45 5.23 15.86
C THR A 121 -6.95 6.07 17.04
N SER A 122 -8.18 6.59 16.99
CA SER A 122 -8.75 7.41 18.05
C SER A 122 -9.29 6.57 19.21
N ASP A 123 -9.27 7.15 20.42
CA ASP A 123 -9.76 6.53 21.64
C ASP A 123 -11.28 6.26 21.59
N TYR A 124 -12.03 7.06 20.84
CA TYR A 124 -13.46 6.82 20.62
C TYR A 124 -13.74 5.74 19.56
N GLY A 125 -12.72 5.31 18.83
CA GLY A 125 -12.79 4.26 17.80
C GLY A 125 -12.17 2.95 18.28
N TYR A 126 -11.17 2.46 17.55
CA TYR A 126 -10.50 1.19 17.86
C TYR A 126 -9.23 1.34 18.71
N ALA A 127 -8.77 2.57 18.94
CA ALA A 127 -7.58 2.89 19.72
C ALA A 127 -6.30 2.13 19.27
N TRP A 128 -6.19 1.81 17.98
CA TRP A 128 -5.01 1.15 17.45
C TRP A 128 -3.82 2.08 17.41
N SER A 129 -2.65 1.56 17.74
CA SER A 129 -1.42 2.32 17.53
C SER A 129 -1.20 2.62 16.04
N PRO A 130 -0.93 3.88 15.65
CA PRO A 130 -0.58 4.23 14.26
C PRO A 130 0.58 3.41 13.68
N LYS A 131 1.47 2.87 14.54
CA LYS A 131 2.58 1.99 14.14
C LYS A 131 2.12 0.65 13.54
N ARG A 132 0.87 0.27 13.76
CA ARG A 132 0.26 -0.96 13.24
C ARG A 132 -0.35 -0.76 11.85
N ILE A 133 -0.36 0.47 11.33
CA ILE A 133 -1.03 0.82 10.08
C ILE A 133 -0.02 1.43 9.12
N THR A 134 0.00 0.92 7.89
CA THR A 134 0.82 1.45 6.79
C THR A 134 -0.07 1.85 5.61
N VAL A 135 0.11 3.06 5.11
CA VAL A 135 -0.59 3.54 3.92
C VAL A 135 0.41 3.67 2.77
N SER A 136 0.11 3.01 1.65
CA SER A 136 0.94 3.07 0.44
C SER A 136 0.45 4.15 -0.51
N THR A 137 1.35 4.70 -1.32
CA THR A 137 1.01 5.63 -2.40
C THR A 137 2.03 5.56 -3.53
N VAL A 138 1.59 5.86 -4.74
CA VAL A 138 2.47 6.07 -5.88
C VAL A 138 3.06 7.49 -5.89
N GLY A 139 2.60 8.39 -4.99
CA GLY A 139 3.15 9.72 -4.80
C GLY A 139 2.28 10.86 -5.31
N LEU A 140 0.96 10.80 -5.18
CA LEU A 140 0.09 11.93 -5.46
C LEU A 140 0.30 13.04 -4.41
N ILE A 141 1.10 14.05 -4.75
CA ILE A 141 1.59 15.08 -3.81
C ILE A 141 0.47 15.76 -2.99
N PRO A 142 -0.66 16.19 -3.56
CA PRO A 142 -1.70 16.85 -2.75
C PRO A 142 -2.27 15.95 -1.63
N GLY A 143 -2.58 14.71 -1.93
CA GLY A 143 -3.05 13.73 -0.95
C GLY A 143 -1.95 13.34 0.05
N LEU A 144 -0.70 13.19 -0.43
CA LEU A 144 0.45 12.90 0.40
C LEU A 144 0.71 13.98 1.45
N GLN A 145 0.64 15.26 1.08
CA GLN A 145 0.78 16.39 2.00
C GLN A 145 -0.25 16.35 3.12
N ARG A 146 -1.51 16.08 2.77
CA ARG A 146 -2.57 15.91 3.75
C ARG A 146 -2.31 14.73 4.68
N PHE A 147 -1.97 13.57 4.13
CA PHE A 147 -1.64 12.39 4.93
C PHE A 147 -0.48 12.65 5.89
N LEU A 148 0.58 13.30 5.43
CA LEU A 148 1.76 13.62 6.24
C LEU A 148 1.43 14.60 7.37
N LYS A 149 0.50 15.53 7.16
CA LYS A 149 0.05 16.50 8.15
C LYS A 149 -0.96 15.92 9.14
N GLU A 150 -1.92 15.13 8.66
CA GLU A 150 -3.13 14.75 9.41
C GLU A 150 -3.04 13.33 10.04
N SER A 151 -2.07 12.49 9.63
CA SER A 151 -1.92 11.13 10.16
C SER A 151 -0.53 10.88 10.73
N LYS A 152 -0.43 9.96 11.69
CA LYS A 152 0.84 9.44 12.24
C LYS A 152 1.13 8.00 11.81
N CYS A 153 0.33 7.42 10.92
CA CYS A 153 0.53 6.09 10.38
C CYS A 153 1.79 6.02 9.52
N HIS A 154 2.32 4.82 9.32
CA HIS A 154 3.49 4.58 8.48
C HIS A 154 3.17 4.88 7.02
N LEU A 155 4.16 5.41 6.30
CA LEU A 155 4.10 5.70 4.87
C LEU A 155 4.90 4.65 4.10
N ALA A 156 4.32 4.11 3.04
CA ALA A 156 5.01 3.34 2.02
C ALA A 156 4.89 4.05 0.66
N VAL A 157 5.99 4.15 -0.09
CA VAL A 157 5.98 4.80 -1.41
C VAL A 157 6.35 3.79 -2.48
N SER A 158 5.48 3.61 -3.47
CA SER A 158 5.73 2.79 -4.65
C SER A 158 6.78 3.45 -5.53
N LEU A 159 8.06 3.11 -5.31
CA LEU A 159 9.19 3.67 -6.04
C LEU A 159 9.44 2.92 -7.35
N HIS A 160 9.68 1.62 -7.27
CA HIS A 160 9.88 0.62 -8.32
C HIS A 160 10.97 0.92 -9.36
N ASN A 161 11.33 2.17 -9.61
CA ASN A 161 12.48 2.56 -10.43
C ASN A 161 12.99 3.96 -10.02
N PRO A 162 14.32 4.16 -9.82
CA PRO A 162 14.87 5.44 -9.43
C PRO A 162 15.13 6.40 -10.61
N PHE A 163 15.01 5.94 -11.85
CA PHE A 163 15.16 6.76 -13.05
C PHE A 163 13.80 7.19 -13.58
N SER A 164 13.57 8.50 -13.70
CA SER A 164 12.27 9.08 -14.08
C SER A 164 11.74 8.54 -15.40
N GLU A 165 12.58 8.44 -16.44
CA GLU A 165 12.16 7.92 -17.75
C GLU A 165 11.73 6.46 -17.70
N GLU A 166 12.48 5.62 -16.98
CA GLU A 166 12.13 4.20 -16.81
C GLU A 166 10.92 4.03 -15.91
N ARG A 167 10.79 4.86 -14.85
CA ARG A 167 9.61 4.87 -13.99
C ARG A 167 8.37 5.30 -14.76
N LEU A 168 8.46 6.33 -15.61
CA LEU A 168 7.37 6.78 -16.47
C LEU A 168 6.89 5.66 -17.41
N ALA A 169 7.81 4.87 -17.93
CA ALA A 169 7.48 3.73 -18.79
C ALA A 169 6.65 2.64 -18.10
N MET A 170 6.74 2.54 -16.77
CA MET A 170 6.01 1.56 -15.95
C MET A 170 4.86 2.16 -15.15
N MET A 171 4.99 3.43 -14.72
CA MET A 171 4.08 4.14 -13.84
C MET A 171 3.75 5.52 -14.43
N PRO A 172 2.64 5.66 -15.17
CA PRO A 172 2.28 6.92 -15.83
C PRO A 172 2.15 8.12 -14.90
N VAL A 173 1.93 7.89 -13.60
CA VAL A 173 1.88 8.94 -12.56
C VAL A 173 3.14 9.82 -12.54
N GLU A 174 4.29 9.28 -12.94
CA GLU A 174 5.56 10.02 -13.01
C GLU A 174 5.48 11.27 -13.91
N LYS A 175 4.59 11.27 -14.89
CA LYS A 175 4.34 12.44 -15.75
C LYS A 175 3.82 13.64 -14.95
N ALA A 176 2.93 13.40 -13.99
CA ALA A 176 2.29 14.44 -13.19
C ALA A 176 3.06 14.70 -11.87
N PHE A 177 3.55 13.64 -11.24
CA PHE A 177 4.22 13.69 -9.94
C PHE A 177 5.56 12.94 -10.02
N LYS A 178 6.62 13.68 -10.32
CA LYS A 178 7.98 13.13 -10.40
C LYS A 178 8.44 12.61 -9.04
N LEU A 179 9.04 11.43 -9.01
CA LEU A 179 9.50 10.78 -7.80
C LEU A 179 10.42 11.68 -6.94
N GLU A 180 11.32 12.43 -7.58
CA GLU A 180 12.19 13.39 -6.88
C GLU A 180 11.38 14.41 -6.08
N LYS A 181 10.30 14.95 -6.66
CA LYS A 181 9.41 15.90 -5.97
C LYS A 181 8.62 15.25 -4.82
N VAL A 182 8.24 13.98 -4.97
CA VAL A 182 7.62 13.21 -3.91
C VAL A 182 8.59 13.05 -2.73
N ILE A 183 9.86 12.73 -3.01
CA ILE A 183 10.90 12.59 -1.98
C ILE A 183 11.23 13.95 -1.34
N ASP A 184 11.32 15.03 -2.12
CA ASP A 184 11.50 16.39 -1.61
C ASP A 184 10.37 16.75 -0.63
N GLU A 185 9.12 16.37 -0.94
CA GLU A 185 7.98 16.61 -0.07
C GLU A 185 8.09 15.82 1.23
N ILE A 186 8.46 14.54 1.15
CA ILE A 186 8.64 13.67 2.32
C ILE A 186 9.74 14.22 3.25
N LYS A 187 10.84 14.72 2.70
CA LYS A 187 11.98 15.29 3.47
C LYS A 187 11.61 16.51 4.31
N LYS A 188 10.49 17.17 4.06
CA LYS A 188 10.01 18.31 4.87
C LYS A 188 9.41 17.90 6.21
N TYR A 189 9.16 16.61 6.42
CA TYR A 189 8.48 16.09 7.61
C TYR A 189 9.43 15.29 8.48
N ASP A 190 9.23 15.39 9.80
CA ASP A 190 9.97 14.62 10.77
C ASP A 190 9.36 13.22 10.93
N PHE A 191 10.20 12.20 10.78
CA PHE A 191 9.83 10.79 10.93
C PHE A 191 10.45 10.17 12.19
N THR A 192 11.10 10.95 13.04
CA THR A 192 11.68 10.46 14.29
C THR A 192 10.58 10.00 15.26
N GLY A 193 10.87 8.94 15.97
CA GLY A 193 10.01 8.42 17.03
C GLY A 193 8.92 7.45 16.59
N GLN A 194 7.88 7.85 15.89
CA GLN A 194 6.73 6.98 15.65
C GLN A 194 6.50 6.56 14.21
N ARG A 195 6.57 7.49 13.27
CA ARG A 195 6.30 7.25 11.86
C ARG A 195 7.54 6.65 11.19
N ARG A 196 7.30 5.75 10.24
CA ARG A 196 8.35 5.21 9.34
C ARG A 196 8.00 5.48 7.90
N VAL A 197 9.06 5.62 7.08
CA VAL A 197 8.95 5.64 5.62
C VAL A 197 9.58 4.38 5.07
N SER A 198 8.86 3.70 4.19
CA SER A 198 9.39 2.63 3.36
C SER A 198 9.19 2.94 1.89
N PHE A 199 10.05 2.38 1.06
CA PHE A 199 9.93 2.42 -0.39
C PHE A 199 9.75 1.01 -0.91
N GLU A 200 8.66 0.80 -1.63
CA GLU A 200 8.33 -0.47 -2.24
C GLU A 200 9.03 -0.57 -3.60
N TYR A 201 9.77 -1.65 -3.80
CA TYR A 201 10.58 -1.86 -4.99
C TYR A 201 10.36 -3.25 -5.55
N THR A 202 9.41 -3.35 -6.47
CA THR A 202 9.20 -4.59 -7.23
C THR A 202 10.36 -4.79 -8.19
N VAL A 203 11.03 -5.93 -8.08
CA VAL A 203 12.24 -6.23 -8.85
C VAL A 203 11.89 -6.97 -10.13
N PHE A 204 12.19 -6.33 -11.26
CA PHE A 204 12.00 -6.89 -12.60
C PHE A 204 13.36 -7.28 -13.19
N LYS A 205 13.47 -8.53 -13.63
CA LYS A 205 14.69 -9.10 -14.19
C LYS A 205 15.19 -8.28 -15.39
N GLY A 206 16.46 -7.90 -15.35
CA GLY A 206 17.09 -7.15 -16.43
C GLY A 206 16.58 -5.72 -16.65
N ASN A 207 15.57 -5.28 -15.90
CA ASN A 207 14.95 -3.97 -16.06
C ASN A 207 15.45 -2.97 -15.00
N ASN A 208 15.13 -3.20 -13.72
CA ASN A 208 15.42 -2.28 -12.62
C ASN A 208 16.38 -2.84 -11.55
N ASN A 209 17.02 -3.99 -11.79
CA ASN A 209 17.91 -4.68 -10.84
C ASN A 209 19.42 -4.58 -11.18
N LEU A 210 19.80 -3.65 -12.06
CA LEU A 210 21.18 -3.42 -12.46
C LEU A 210 21.95 -2.63 -11.41
N PRO A 211 23.32 -2.67 -11.40
CA PRO A 211 24.13 -1.90 -10.43
C PRO A 211 23.86 -0.41 -10.41
N ARG A 212 23.53 0.20 -11.57
CA ARG A 212 23.20 1.63 -11.68
C ARG A 212 21.95 2.00 -10.89
N HIS A 213 20.95 1.09 -10.82
CA HIS A 213 19.73 1.31 -10.04
C HIS A 213 20.02 1.34 -8.54
N ALA A 214 20.84 0.42 -8.04
CA ALA A 214 21.24 0.41 -6.63
C ALA A 214 22.03 1.69 -6.25
N LYS A 215 22.91 2.17 -7.12
CA LYS A 215 23.64 3.44 -6.92
C LYS A 215 22.70 4.63 -6.93
N MET A 216 21.80 4.71 -7.91
CA MET A 216 20.85 5.82 -8.03
C MET A 216 19.85 5.85 -6.86
N LEU A 217 19.40 4.69 -6.36
CA LEU A 217 18.58 4.60 -5.14
C LEU A 217 19.29 5.23 -3.94
N ALA A 218 20.58 4.94 -3.76
CA ALA A 218 21.37 5.51 -2.66
C ALA A 218 21.48 7.03 -2.77
N THR A 219 21.73 7.56 -3.96
CA THR A 219 21.79 9.00 -4.21
C THR A 219 20.42 9.66 -3.95
N LEU A 220 19.35 9.09 -4.47
CA LEU A 220 18.00 9.64 -4.40
C LEU A 220 17.46 9.71 -2.96
N LEU A 221 17.75 8.68 -2.16
CA LEU A 221 17.27 8.55 -0.79
C LEU A 221 18.25 9.06 0.26
N GLN A 222 19.36 9.68 -0.17
CA GLN A 222 20.36 10.23 0.75
C GLN A 222 19.75 11.25 1.71
N GLY A 223 20.07 11.09 3.00
CA GLY A 223 19.57 11.96 4.07
C GLY A 223 18.14 11.66 4.52
N LEU A 224 17.51 10.61 4.02
CA LEU A 224 16.21 10.14 4.49
C LEU A 224 16.36 8.81 5.25
N GLU A 225 15.96 8.78 6.51
CA GLU A 225 15.88 7.54 7.27
C GLU A 225 14.68 6.71 6.77
N CYS A 226 14.96 5.69 5.98
CA CYS A 226 13.94 4.89 5.32
C CYS A 226 14.37 3.43 5.16
N ARG A 227 13.41 2.58 4.76
CA ARG A 227 13.65 1.20 4.36
C ARG A 227 13.23 1.00 2.91
N ILE A 228 13.88 0.06 2.23
CA ILE A 228 13.46 -0.37 0.89
C ILE A 228 13.04 -1.83 0.98
N ASN A 229 11.76 -2.08 0.76
CA ASN A 229 11.20 -3.43 0.67
C ASN A 229 11.36 -3.92 -0.77
N LEU A 230 12.10 -5.01 -0.96
CA LEU A 230 12.20 -5.68 -2.26
C LEU A 230 11.05 -6.65 -2.42
N ILE A 231 10.28 -6.46 -3.47
CA ILE A 231 9.12 -7.29 -3.79
C ILE A 231 9.46 -8.12 -5.03
N ARG A 232 9.24 -9.43 -4.96
CA ARG A 232 9.31 -10.28 -6.13
C ARG A 232 8.09 -10.04 -7.01
N PHE A 233 8.33 -9.81 -8.30
CA PHE A 233 7.25 -9.75 -9.27
C PHE A 233 6.78 -11.16 -9.65
N HIS A 234 5.48 -11.38 -9.59
CA HIS A 234 4.83 -12.56 -10.16
C HIS A 234 4.21 -12.16 -11.49
N THR A 235 4.56 -12.91 -12.54
CA THR A 235 4.09 -12.63 -13.91
C THR A 235 2.57 -12.58 -13.95
N ILE A 236 2.05 -11.56 -14.59
CA ILE A 236 0.60 -11.35 -14.79
C ILE A 236 0.29 -11.39 -16.30
N PRO A 237 -0.94 -11.73 -16.69
CA PRO A 237 -1.31 -11.81 -18.11
C PRO A 237 -1.08 -10.49 -18.86
N ASN A 238 -0.61 -10.60 -20.10
CA ASN A 238 -0.40 -9.45 -21.02
C ASN A 238 0.57 -8.38 -20.50
N VAL A 239 1.58 -8.78 -19.73
CA VAL A 239 2.67 -7.89 -19.27
C VAL A 239 4.00 -8.54 -19.64
N ASP A 240 4.78 -7.82 -20.44
CA ASP A 240 6.14 -8.20 -20.83
C ASP A 240 7.15 -7.76 -19.76
N LEU A 241 7.03 -8.35 -18.56
CA LEU A 241 7.95 -8.16 -17.44
C LEU A 241 8.16 -9.52 -16.77
N GLU A 242 9.41 -9.83 -16.48
CA GLU A 242 9.78 -11.03 -15.73
C GLU A 242 10.19 -10.70 -14.30
N GLY A 243 9.81 -11.56 -13.35
CA GLY A 243 10.29 -11.48 -11.98
C GLY A 243 11.75 -11.90 -11.86
N ALA A 244 12.48 -11.25 -10.97
CA ALA A 244 13.84 -11.65 -10.66
C ALA A 244 13.87 -12.98 -9.90
N THR A 245 14.88 -13.80 -10.16
CA THR A 245 15.17 -15.02 -9.42
C THR A 245 15.65 -14.71 -7.99
N ASP A 246 15.65 -15.71 -7.10
CA ASP A 246 16.19 -15.55 -5.74
C ASP A 246 17.63 -15.05 -5.73
N ALA A 247 18.46 -15.60 -6.60
CA ALA A 247 19.86 -15.20 -6.74
C ALA A 247 20.00 -13.74 -7.18
N GLU A 248 19.17 -13.28 -8.10
CA GLU A 248 19.14 -11.89 -8.59
C GLU A 248 18.62 -10.94 -7.49
N MET A 249 17.58 -11.33 -6.75
CA MET A 249 17.07 -10.58 -5.59
C MET A 249 18.14 -10.39 -4.53
N LEU A 250 18.81 -11.47 -4.12
CA LEU A 250 19.91 -11.43 -3.14
C LEU A 250 21.11 -10.59 -3.66
N ALA A 251 21.45 -10.73 -4.94
CA ALA A 251 22.51 -9.93 -5.54
C ALA A 251 22.19 -8.43 -5.53
N PHE A 252 20.94 -8.07 -5.84
CA PHE A 252 20.50 -6.68 -5.82
C PHE A 252 20.45 -6.12 -4.39
N GLU A 253 19.98 -6.90 -3.43
CA GLU A 253 19.99 -6.54 -2.01
C GLU A 253 21.40 -6.25 -1.49
N ARG A 254 22.38 -7.12 -1.80
CA ARG A 254 23.80 -6.91 -1.45
C ARG A 254 24.36 -5.63 -2.06
N LYS A 255 24.02 -5.31 -3.29
CA LYS A 255 24.43 -4.07 -3.97
C LYS A 255 23.87 -2.84 -3.27
N LYS A 256 22.59 -2.86 -2.85
CA LYS A 256 21.99 -1.77 -2.08
C LYS A 256 22.68 -1.57 -0.74
N LYS A 257 22.94 -2.63 0.01
CA LYS A 257 23.64 -2.57 1.31
C LYS A 257 25.04 -1.97 1.18
N LYS A 258 25.79 -2.32 0.13
CA LYS A 258 27.13 -1.72 -0.17
C LYS A 258 27.05 -0.21 -0.41
N ASN A 259 25.92 0.32 -0.84
CA ASN A 259 25.70 1.75 -1.06
C ASN A 259 25.04 2.44 0.16
N GLY A 260 25.02 1.79 1.34
CA GLY A 260 24.54 2.40 2.59
C GLY A 260 23.02 2.40 2.77
N LEU A 261 22.26 1.65 1.96
CA LEU A 261 20.80 1.55 2.09
C LEU A 261 20.39 0.35 2.94
N ASN A 262 19.60 0.60 3.99
CA ASN A 262 18.94 -0.46 4.76
C ASN A 262 17.88 -1.14 3.88
N ALA A 263 18.01 -2.47 3.73
CA ALA A 263 17.08 -3.29 2.99
C ALA A 263 16.55 -4.44 3.85
N THR A 264 15.30 -4.71 3.74
CA THR A 264 14.64 -5.93 4.19
C THR A 264 13.98 -6.61 3.01
#